data_491f93980492594ba8ce9015954ba6f2
#
_entry.id   491f93980492594ba8ce9015954ba6f2
#
_cell.length_a   1.000
_cell.length_b   1.000
_cell.length_c   1.000
_cell.angle_alpha   90.00
_cell.angle_beta   90.00
_cell.angle_gamma   90.00
#
_symmetry.space_group_name_H-M   'P 1'
#
loop_
_entity.id
_entity.type
_entity.pdbx_description
1 polymer ?
#
loop_
_entity_poly.entity_id
_entity_poly.type
_entity_poly.pdbx_seq_one_letter_code
_entity_poly.pdbx_strand_id
1 'polypeptide(L)'
;DGELPGFARDVPTRPPGPIARDVPATQWRSVAWFDDAQRGFACDADARGLRVRFDDRGTLAIGDDGVVALGDDVPAHASIEALLGVGAVLALAQRHCFALHAAAVRDARGRAFVLLGASGAGKSTSAALLGAQDGWARLADDIVPTSCAAGDVQVWPAHPQLKLEPRHWHRGAEPLRPAALLLLAR
;
A
#
# COMPACT_ATOMS: atom_id res chain seq x y z
N ASP A 1 5.38 8.07 -17.92
CA ASP A 1 4.50 8.83 -17.00
C ASP A 1 3.53 7.84 -16.40
N GLY A 2 3.98 7.21 -15.29
CA GLY A 2 3.19 6.22 -14.58
C GLY A 2 2.34 6.87 -13.48
N GLU A 3 1.29 7.59 -13.86
CA GLU A 3 0.25 7.92 -12.89
C GLU A 3 -0.43 6.64 -12.45
N LEU A 4 -0.40 6.35 -11.15
CA LEU A 4 -1.24 5.31 -10.56
C LEU A 4 -2.70 5.71 -10.80
N PRO A 5 -3.48 4.96 -11.61
CA PRO A 5 -4.80 5.41 -12.02
C PRO A 5 -5.73 5.53 -10.81
N GLY A 6 -6.26 6.73 -10.60
CA GLY A 6 -7.40 7.01 -9.72
C GLY A 6 -7.12 7.08 -8.22
N PHE A 7 -6.06 6.49 -7.72
CA PHE A 7 -5.79 6.42 -6.27
C PHE A 7 -5.35 7.75 -5.66
N ALA A 8 -4.70 8.58 -6.45
CA ALA A 8 -4.07 9.81 -5.98
C ALA A 8 -5.06 10.95 -5.66
N ARG A 9 -6.28 10.94 -6.21
CA ARG A 9 -7.16 12.11 -6.18
C ARG A 9 -8.21 12.10 -5.07
N ASP A 10 -8.62 10.93 -4.56
CA ASP A 10 -9.80 10.79 -3.71
C ASP A 10 -9.54 10.35 -2.26
N VAL A 11 -8.29 10.15 -1.86
CA VAL A 11 -7.98 10.00 -0.44
C VAL A 11 -8.20 11.36 0.22
N PRO A 12 -9.12 11.51 1.20
CA PRO A 12 -9.32 12.77 1.85
C PRO A 12 -8.02 13.20 2.50
N THR A 13 -7.31 14.07 1.83
CA THR A 13 -6.19 14.76 2.42
C THR A 13 -6.77 15.70 3.45
N ARG A 14 -6.67 15.36 4.74
CA ARG A 14 -6.56 16.43 5.71
C ARG A 14 -5.41 17.28 5.16
N PRO A 15 -5.61 18.59 4.93
CA PRO A 15 -4.49 19.42 4.50
C PRO A 15 -3.37 19.14 5.48
N PRO A 16 -2.17 18.76 5.04
CA PRO A 16 -1.05 18.58 5.94
C PRO A 16 -0.97 19.89 6.71
N GLY A 17 -1.12 19.82 8.03
CA GLY A 17 -0.69 20.93 8.86
C GLY A 17 0.72 21.27 8.37
N PRO A 18 1.14 22.55 8.33
CA PRO A 18 2.41 22.91 7.75
C PRO A 18 3.46 21.98 8.33
N ILE A 19 3.98 21.07 7.50
CA ILE A 19 5.17 20.28 7.85
C ILE A 19 6.19 21.35 8.11
N ALA A 20 6.67 21.43 9.35
CA ALA A 20 7.60 22.46 9.76
C ALA A 20 8.75 22.43 8.75
N ARG A 21 8.94 23.53 8.03
CA ARG A 21 9.91 23.64 6.91
C ARG A 21 11.37 23.45 7.32
N ASP A 22 11.61 23.18 8.61
CA ASP A 22 12.91 22.97 9.24
C ASP A 22 13.08 21.57 9.83
N VAL A 23 12.43 20.54 9.26
CA VAL A 23 12.77 19.16 9.64
C VAL A 23 14.12 18.85 9.02
N PRO A 24 15.19 18.61 9.82
CA PRO A 24 16.47 18.19 9.28
C PRO A 24 16.24 16.94 8.44
N ALA A 25 16.91 16.83 7.30
CA ALA A 25 16.80 15.69 6.41
C ALA A 25 16.93 14.40 7.23
N THR A 26 15.86 13.64 7.32
CA THR A 26 15.83 12.41 8.10
C THR A 26 16.24 11.27 7.18
N GLN A 27 17.28 10.55 7.56
CA GLN A 27 17.73 9.37 6.86
C GLN A 27 17.43 8.13 7.71
N TRP A 28 16.82 7.10 7.11
CA TRP A 28 16.68 5.80 7.73
C TRP A 28 17.01 4.67 6.77
N ARG A 29 17.31 3.51 7.31
CA ARG A 29 17.61 2.29 6.55
C ARG A 29 16.63 1.19 6.94
N SER A 30 16.25 0.37 5.97
CA SER A 30 15.41 -0.79 6.17
C SER A 30 15.70 -1.82 5.09
N VAL A 31 14.91 -2.87 5.06
CA VAL A 31 14.96 -3.91 4.03
C VAL A 31 13.58 -4.06 3.39
N ALA A 32 13.55 -4.31 2.09
CA ALA A 32 12.35 -4.59 1.35
C ALA A 32 12.61 -5.69 0.31
N TRP A 33 11.55 -6.34 -0.13
CA TRP A 33 11.61 -7.22 -1.28
C TRP A 33 11.62 -6.36 -2.54
N PHE A 34 12.63 -6.52 -3.36
CA PHE A 34 12.81 -5.79 -4.61
C PHE A 34 13.69 -6.56 -5.58
N ASP A 35 13.30 -6.64 -6.85
CA ASP A 35 14.02 -7.31 -7.92
C ASP A 35 14.38 -8.76 -7.53
N ASP A 36 13.33 -9.52 -7.17
CA ASP A 36 13.38 -10.94 -6.78
C ASP A 36 14.28 -11.28 -5.57
N ALA A 37 14.66 -10.28 -4.78
CA ALA A 37 15.47 -10.49 -3.59
C ALA A 37 15.10 -9.54 -2.45
N GLN A 38 15.43 -9.92 -1.23
CA GLN A 38 15.41 -9.00 -0.09
C GLN A 38 16.66 -8.10 -0.17
N ARG A 39 16.44 -6.79 -0.25
CA ARG A 39 17.49 -5.78 -0.39
C ARG A 39 17.41 -4.75 0.71
N GLY A 40 18.58 -4.24 1.11
CA GLY A 40 18.65 -3.04 1.93
C GLY A 40 18.23 -1.82 1.12
N PHE A 41 17.65 -0.85 1.78
CA PHE A 41 17.44 0.47 1.20
C PHE A 41 17.68 1.57 2.22
N ALA A 42 18.10 2.72 1.71
CA ALA A 42 18.16 3.99 2.44
C ALA A 42 17.04 4.90 1.95
N CYS A 43 16.39 5.57 2.86
CA CYS A 43 15.38 6.58 2.55
C CYS A 43 15.78 7.91 3.14
N ASP A 44 15.85 8.92 2.29
CA ASP A 44 16.07 10.31 2.66
C ASP A 44 14.74 11.06 2.58
N ALA A 45 14.37 11.80 3.61
CA ALA A 45 13.19 12.65 3.63
C ALA A 45 13.59 14.12 3.69
N ASP A 46 12.98 14.95 2.85
CA ASP A 46 13.14 16.40 2.86
C ASP A 46 11.79 17.11 2.57
N ALA A 47 11.80 18.42 2.43
CA ALA A 47 10.61 19.21 2.14
C ALA A 47 9.96 18.92 0.76
N ARG A 48 10.62 18.17 -0.12
CA ARG A 48 10.11 17.78 -1.45
C ARG A 48 9.51 16.38 -1.47
N GLY A 49 9.70 15.61 -0.39
CA GLY A 49 9.21 14.24 -0.29
C GLY A 49 10.27 13.24 0.16
N LEU A 50 10.15 12.02 -0.34
CA LEU A 50 11.02 10.89 -0.01
C LEU A 50 11.86 10.50 -1.22
N ARG A 51 13.12 10.14 -0.95
CA ARG A 51 14.00 9.48 -1.94
C ARG A 51 14.48 8.16 -1.36
N VAL A 52 14.16 7.09 -2.05
CA VAL A 52 14.58 5.73 -1.68
C VAL A 52 15.67 5.27 -2.62
N ARG A 53 16.73 4.70 -2.07
CA ARG A 53 17.84 4.10 -2.83
C ARG A 53 18.06 2.68 -2.33
N PHE A 54 17.94 1.71 -3.21
CA PHE A 54 18.35 0.34 -2.92
C PHE A 54 19.87 0.18 -3.03
N ASP A 55 20.43 -0.70 -2.22
CA ASP A 55 21.89 -0.79 -2.00
C ASP A 55 22.69 -0.99 -3.30
N ASP A 56 22.21 -1.80 -4.22
CA ASP A 56 22.92 -2.19 -5.44
C ASP A 56 22.25 -1.71 -6.74
N ARG A 57 21.00 -1.27 -6.67
CA ARG A 57 20.27 -0.71 -7.82
C ARG A 57 18.91 -0.17 -7.43
N GLY A 58 18.42 0.75 -8.22
CA GLY A 58 17.07 1.27 -8.14
C GLY A 58 16.92 2.46 -7.22
N THR A 59 16.40 3.53 -7.78
CA THR A 59 16.05 4.75 -7.07
C THR A 59 14.57 5.04 -7.26
N LEU A 60 13.87 5.44 -6.19
CA LEU A 60 12.49 5.94 -6.22
C LEU A 60 12.47 7.34 -5.63
N ALA A 61 11.64 8.19 -6.18
CA ALA A 61 11.26 9.45 -5.56
C ALA A 61 9.73 9.45 -5.34
N ILE A 62 9.31 9.86 -4.15
CA ILE A 62 7.90 10.03 -3.82
C ILE A 62 7.70 11.49 -3.45
N GLY A 63 7.01 12.24 -4.29
CA GLY A 63 6.72 13.66 -4.06
C GLY A 63 5.78 13.85 -2.85
N ASP A 64 5.71 15.08 -2.37
CA ASP A 64 4.76 15.50 -1.33
C ASP A 64 3.30 15.38 -1.79
N ASP A 65 3.07 15.37 -3.10
CA ASP A 65 1.79 15.06 -3.76
C ASP A 65 1.49 13.55 -3.82
N GLY A 66 2.44 12.70 -3.40
CA GLY A 66 2.34 11.25 -3.43
C GLY A 66 2.58 10.62 -4.82
N VAL A 67 3.06 11.40 -5.78
CA VAL A 67 3.48 10.86 -7.08
C VAL A 67 4.78 10.09 -6.91
N VAL A 68 4.82 8.86 -7.42
CA VAL A 68 6.00 8.00 -7.40
C VAL A 68 6.71 8.07 -8.74
N ALA A 69 7.96 8.49 -8.74
CA ALA A 69 8.84 8.46 -9.90
C ALA A 69 9.92 7.39 -9.73
N LEU A 70 10.18 6.63 -10.78
CA LEU A 70 11.27 5.67 -10.85
C LEU A 70 12.51 6.34 -11.42
N GLY A 71 13.67 6.04 -10.85
CA GLY A 71 14.95 6.38 -11.46
C GLY A 71 15.23 5.50 -12.69
N ASP A 72 16.08 5.99 -13.58
CA ASP A 72 16.50 5.25 -14.80
C ASP A 72 17.30 3.99 -14.46
N ASP A 73 17.74 3.86 -13.22
CA ASP A 73 18.49 2.73 -12.69
C ASP A 73 17.57 1.58 -12.19
N VAL A 74 16.25 1.76 -12.20
CA VAL A 74 15.29 0.70 -11.87
C VAL A 74 15.13 -0.23 -13.08
N PRO A 75 15.44 -1.53 -12.96
CA PRO A 75 15.26 -2.46 -14.05
C PRO A 75 13.80 -2.50 -14.53
N ALA A 76 13.58 -2.55 -15.85
CA ALA A 76 12.23 -2.51 -16.43
C ALA A 76 11.30 -3.62 -15.89
N HIS A 77 11.84 -4.83 -15.68
CA HIS A 77 11.07 -5.96 -15.13
C HIS A 77 10.68 -5.77 -13.66
N ALA A 78 11.44 -4.97 -12.89
CA ALA A 78 11.17 -4.68 -11.48
C ALA A 78 10.31 -3.42 -11.27
N SER A 79 9.98 -2.68 -12.33
CA SER A 79 9.29 -1.40 -12.23
C SER A 79 7.92 -1.51 -11.53
N ILE A 80 7.13 -2.54 -11.85
CA ILE A 80 5.81 -2.76 -11.24
C ILE A 80 5.96 -3.10 -9.75
N GLU A 81 6.93 -3.94 -9.40
CA GLU A 81 7.22 -4.29 -8.01
C GLU A 81 7.67 -3.05 -7.21
N ALA A 82 8.54 -2.23 -7.78
CA ALA A 82 8.97 -0.99 -7.17
C ALA A 82 7.80 -0.03 -6.91
N LEU A 83 6.93 0.15 -7.90
CA LEU A 83 5.75 1.03 -7.81
C LEU A 83 4.71 0.52 -6.82
N LEU A 84 4.29 -0.73 -6.93
CA LEU A 84 3.21 -1.31 -6.13
C LEU A 84 3.67 -1.89 -4.79
N GLY A 85 4.98 -2.06 -4.60
CA GLY A 85 5.59 -2.43 -3.33
C GLY A 85 6.00 -1.21 -2.51
N VAL A 86 7.30 -0.95 -2.45
CA VAL A 86 7.86 0.12 -1.60
C VAL A 86 7.31 1.49 -1.98
N GLY A 87 7.18 1.80 -3.27
CA GLY A 87 6.65 3.08 -3.75
C GLY A 87 5.24 3.34 -3.23
N ALA A 88 4.33 2.37 -3.41
CA ALA A 88 2.95 2.49 -2.94
C ALA A 88 2.85 2.61 -1.41
N VAL A 89 3.60 1.80 -0.67
CA VAL A 89 3.60 1.83 0.80
C VAL A 89 4.01 3.20 1.32
N LEU A 90 5.09 3.77 0.76
CA LEU A 90 5.58 5.08 1.18
C LEU A 90 4.68 6.23 0.70
N ALA A 91 4.12 6.15 -0.51
CA ALA A 91 3.13 7.12 -0.99
C ALA A 91 1.86 7.13 -0.14
N LEU A 92 1.40 5.95 0.32
CA LEU A 92 0.30 5.82 1.27
C LEU A 92 0.64 6.48 2.62
N ALA A 93 1.86 6.23 3.13
CA ALA A 93 2.31 6.81 4.39
C ALA A 93 2.34 8.35 4.34
N GLN A 94 2.75 8.95 3.23
CA GLN A 94 2.69 10.40 2.99
C GLN A 94 1.27 10.95 3.09
N ARG A 95 0.26 10.12 2.82
CA ARG A 95 -1.16 10.47 2.87
C ARG A 95 -1.85 10.04 4.17
N HIS A 96 -1.07 9.74 5.21
CA HIS A 96 -1.58 9.23 6.48
C HIS A 96 -2.41 7.93 6.35
N CYS A 97 -2.13 7.15 5.31
CA CYS A 97 -2.66 5.80 5.13
C CYS A 97 -1.59 4.78 5.52
N PHE A 98 -1.98 3.80 6.31
CA PHE A 98 -1.11 2.71 6.72
C PHE A 98 -1.28 1.51 5.78
N ALA A 99 -0.20 0.96 5.29
CA ALA A 99 -0.20 -0.26 4.53
C ALA A 99 -0.11 -1.46 5.49
N LEU A 100 -1.23 -2.14 5.73
CA LEU A 100 -1.22 -3.35 6.55
C LEU A 100 -0.81 -4.55 5.70
N HIS A 101 0.14 -5.34 6.17
CA HIS A 101 0.42 -6.66 5.58
C HIS A 101 -0.72 -7.62 5.94
N ALA A 102 -1.76 -7.62 5.14
CA ALA A 102 -3.02 -8.28 5.40
C ALA A 102 -3.68 -8.74 4.09
N ALA A 103 -4.78 -9.46 4.19
CA ALA A 103 -5.71 -9.65 3.10
C ALA A 103 -7.08 -9.10 3.50
N ALA A 104 -7.88 -8.67 2.52
CA ALA A 104 -9.22 -8.17 2.79
C ALA A 104 -10.23 -8.78 1.83
N VAL A 105 -11.42 -9.06 2.35
CA VAL A 105 -12.57 -9.59 1.61
C VAL A 105 -13.82 -8.80 1.94
N ARG A 106 -14.81 -8.87 1.06
CA ARG A 106 -16.14 -8.29 1.24
C ARG A 106 -17.19 -9.39 1.11
N ASP A 107 -18.16 -9.39 2.00
CA ASP A 107 -19.30 -10.31 1.90
C ASP A 107 -20.42 -9.78 0.97
N ALA A 108 -21.47 -10.61 0.77
CA ALA A 108 -22.63 -10.27 -0.04
C ALA A 108 -23.42 -9.03 0.46
N ARG A 109 -23.22 -8.64 1.72
CA ARG A 109 -23.84 -7.44 2.32
C ARG A 109 -22.96 -6.21 2.20
N GLY A 110 -21.82 -6.30 1.51
CA GLY A 110 -20.86 -5.20 1.34
C GLY A 110 -19.95 -4.97 2.55
N ARG A 111 -19.97 -5.81 3.58
CA ARG A 111 -19.14 -5.64 4.77
C ARG A 111 -17.72 -6.12 4.51
N ALA A 112 -16.74 -5.31 4.86
CA ALA A 112 -15.33 -5.66 4.72
C ALA A 112 -14.81 -6.42 5.95
N PHE A 113 -13.95 -7.40 5.72
CA PHE A 113 -13.23 -8.16 6.74
C PHE A 113 -11.74 -8.14 6.41
N VAL A 114 -10.90 -7.79 7.37
CA VAL A 114 -9.45 -7.76 7.22
C VAL A 114 -8.84 -8.95 7.94
N LEU A 115 -8.05 -9.75 7.21
CA LEU A 115 -7.39 -10.94 7.71
C LEU A 115 -5.94 -10.58 8.05
N LEU A 116 -5.61 -10.58 9.33
CA LEU A 116 -4.30 -10.30 9.88
C LEU A 116 -3.59 -11.61 10.28
N GLY A 117 -2.29 -11.57 10.44
CA GLY A 117 -1.50 -12.70 10.93
C GLY A 117 -0.08 -12.70 10.39
N ALA A 118 0.77 -13.54 10.95
CA ALA A 118 2.15 -13.70 10.52
C ALA A 118 2.25 -14.14 9.04
N SER A 119 3.42 -14.00 8.44
CA SER A 119 3.68 -14.59 7.13
C SER A 119 3.46 -16.11 7.19
N GLY A 120 2.76 -16.67 6.20
CA GLY A 120 2.38 -18.10 6.16
C GLY A 120 1.20 -18.48 7.07
N ALA A 121 0.53 -17.55 7.75
CA ALA A 121 -0.67 -17.85 8.56
C ALA A 121 -1.94 -18.15 7.72
N GLY A 122 -1.85 -18.12 6.38
CA GLY A 122 -2.95 -18.46 5.50
C GLY A 122 -3.85 -17.29 5.10
N LYS A 123 -3.45 -16.04 5.30
CA LYS A 123 -4.24 -14.84 4.95
C LYS A 123 -4.73 -14.88 3.50
N SER A 124 -3.80 -14.99 2.54
CA SER A 124 -4.11 -15.02 1.11
C SER A 124 -4.97 -16.24 0.73
N THR A 125 -4.69 -17.41 1.33
CA THR A 125 -5.47 -18.63 1.11
C THR A 125 -6.90 -18.47 1.61
N SER A 126 -7.08 -17.97 2.83
CA SER A 126 -8.40 -17.71 3.41
C SER A 126 -9.19 -16.68 2.59
N ALA A 127 -8.53 -15.59 2.16
CA ALA A 127 -9.13 -14.59 1.29
C ALA A 127 -9.55 -15.17 -0.07
N ALA A 128 -8.75 -16.06 -0.65
CA ALA A 128 -9.08 -16.74 -1.90
C ALA A 128 -10.28 -17.67 -1.74
N LEU A 129 -10.31 -18.47 -0.68
CA LEU A 129 -11.42 -19.38 -0.38
C LEU A 129 -12.74 -18.64 -0.11
N LEU A 130 -12.68 -17.56 0.68
CA LEU A 130 -13.85 -16.72 0.93
C LEU A 130 -14.30 -16.02 -0.35
N GLY A 131 -13.39 -15.42 -1.11
CA GLY A 131 -13.71 -14.74 -2.36
C GLY A 131 -14.21 -15.62 -3.49
N ALA A 132 -14.10 -16.95 -3.33
CA ALA A 132 -14.71 -17.92 -4.24
C ALA A 132 -16.15 -18.31 -3.85
N GLN A 133 -16.66 -17.83 -2.71
CA GLN A 133 -18.04 -18.07 -2.29
C GLN A 133 -18.99 -17.08 -2.98
N ASP A 134 -20.22 -17.50 -3.20
CA ASP A 134 -21.25 -16.65 -3.81
C ASP A 134 -21.46 -15.37 -2.99
N GLY A 135 -21.41 -14.24 -3.68
CA GLY A 135 -21.58 -12.92 -3.08
C GLY A 135 -20.38 -12.38 -2.30
N TRP A 136 -19.31 -13.14 -2.18
CA TRP A 136 -18.06 -12.66 -1.62
C TRP A 136 -17.11 -12.14 -2.70
N ALA A 137 -16.23 -11.23 -2.34
CA ALA A 137 -15.18 -10.71 -3.23
C ALA A 137 -13.89 -10.43 -2.46
N ARG A 138 -12.75 -10.67 -3.10
CA ARG A 138 -11.45 -10.22 -2.59
C ARG A 138 -11.35 -8.71 -2.81
N LEU A 139 -10.90 -7.98 -1.80
CA LEU A 139 -10.67 -6.54 -1.87
C LEU A 139 -9.18 -6.21 -2.02
N ALA A 140 -8.35 -6.90 -1.24
CA ALA A 140 -6.91 -6.69 -1.23
C ALA A 140 -6.18 -7.97 -0.82
N ASP A 141 -4.94 -8.10 -1.24
CA ASP A 141 -4.04 -9.17 -0.81
C ASP A 141 -2.61 -8.63 -0.72
N ASP A 142 -1.94 -8.88 0.39
CA ASP A 142 -0.60 -8.42 0.75
C ASP A 142 -0.55 -6.98 1.29
N ILE A 143 -1.13 -6.01 0.61
CA ILE A 143 -1.20 -4.61 1.05
C ILE A 143 -2.67 -4.22 1.19
N VAL A 144 -3.09 -3.91 2.41
CA VAL A 144 -4.42 -3.37 2.71
C VAL A 144 -4.23 -1.92 3.18
N PRO A 145 -4.49 -0.93 2.30
CA PRO A 145 -4.42 0.46 2.68
C PRO A 145 -5.48 0.78 3.73
N THR A 146 -5.07 1.38 4.83
CA THR A 146 -5.94 1.70 5.97
C THR A 146 -5.67 3.11 6.46
N SER A 147 -6.70 3.81 6.89
CA SER A 147 -6.58 5.07 7.61
C SER A 147 -7.40 5.05 8.89
N CYS A 148 -7.07 5.96 9.82
CA CYS A 148 -7.85 6.19 11.02
C CYS A 148 -8.37 7.62 10.97
N ALA A 149 -9.68 7.81 10.95
CA ALA A 149 -10.32 9.11 10.99
C ALA A 149 -11.35 9.13 12.12
N ALA A 150 -11.24 10.11 13.01
CA ALA A 150 -12.15 10.27 14.17
C ALA A 150 -12.31 9.00 15.05
N GLY A 151 -11.26 8.18 15.15
CA GLY A 151 -11.27 6.92 15.90
C GLY A 151 -11.80 5.71 15.12
N ASP A 152 -12.25 5.90 13.90
CA ASP A 152 -12.74 4.84 13.03
C ASP A 152 -11.64 4.37 12.06
N VAL A 153 -11.49 3.06 11.94
CA VAL A 153 -10.62 2.44 10.93
C VAL A 153 -11.38 2.37 9.60
N GLN A 154 -10.70 2.78 8.55
CA GLN A 154 -11.20 2.70 7.18
C GLN A 154 -10.24 1.90 6.31
N VAL A 155 -10.76 1.04 5.46
CA VAL A 155 -10.03 0.26 4.46
C VAL A 155 -10.27 0.87 3.10
N TRP A 156 -9.19 1.09 2.35
CA TRP A 156 -9.23 1.67 1.01
C TRP A 156 -8.95 0.57 -0.03
N PRO A 157 -10.00 -0.08 -0.57
CA PRO A 157 -9.81 -1.21 -1.47
C PRO A 157 -9.41 -0.82 -2.90
N ALA A 158 -9.63 0.44 -3.28
CA ALA A 158 -9.29 0.95 -4.62
C ALA A 158 -7.79 1.20 -4.76
N HIS A 159 -6.99 0.14 -4.64
CA HIS A 159 -5.54 0.17 -4.75
C HIS A 159 -5.07 -0.98 -5.65
N PRO A 160 -4.20 -0.71 -6.64
CA PRO A 160 -3.59 -1.76 -7.44
C PRO A 160 -2.83 -2.74 -6.56
N GLN A 161 -2.99 -4.03 -6.81
CA GLN A 161 -2.45 -5.10 -5.98
C GLN A 161 -1.50 -5.96 -6.79
N LEU A 162 -0.29 -6.21 -6.28
CA LEU A 162 0.67 -7.11 -6.94
C LEU A 162 0.16 -8.55 -7.01
N LYS A 163 -0.50 -9.01 -5.94
CA LYS A 163 -0.96 -10.40 -5.80
C LYS A 163 -2.39 -10.66 -6.28
N LEU A 164 -3.07 -9.65 -6.79
CA LEU A 164 -4.39 -9.78 -7.41
C LEU A 164 -4.30 -9.43 -8.90
N GLU A 165 -4.91 -10.27 -9.73
CA GLU A 165 -5.04 -9.93 -11.14
C GLU A 165 -5.87 -8.64 -11.31
N PRO A 166 -5.54 -7.77 -12.30
CA PRO A 166 -6.23 -6.48 -12.49
C PRO A 166 -7.76 -6.57 -12.61
N ARG A 167 -8.28 -7.68 -13.13
CA ARG A 167 -9.73 -7.93 -13.21
C ARG A 167 -10.41 -8.05 -11.84
N HIS A 168 -9.65 -8.37 -10.79
CA HIS A 168 -10.14 -8.52 -9.42
C HIS A 168 -9.91 -7.26 -8.58
N TRP A 169 -9.30 -6.22 -9.14
CA TRP A 169 -9.10 -4.97 -8.42
C TRP A 169 -10.43 -4.29 -8.18
N HIS A 170 -10.67 -3.91 -6.94
CA HIS A 170 -11.84 -3.12 -6.60
C HIS A 170 -11.70 -1.71 -7.20
N ARG A 171 -12.76 -1.24 -7.84
CA ARG A 171 -12.75 0.06 -8.55
C ARG A 171 -13.55 1.16 -7.84
N GLY A 172 -14.15 0.86 -6.70
CA GLY A 172 -14.88 1.85 -5.90
C GLY A 172 -13.90 2.78 -5.17
N ALA A 173 -14.12 4.08 -5.24
CA ALA A 173 -13.29 5.08 -4.58
C ALA A 173 -13.60 5.21 -3.08
N GLU A 174 -14.76 4.72 -2.64
CA GLU A 174 -15.23 4.89 -1.26
C GLU A 174 -14.49 3.95 -0.30
N PRO A 175 -14.05 4.48 0.86
CA PRO A 175 -13.50 3.65 1.92
C PRO A 175 -14.57 2.76 2.52
N LEU A 176 -14.16 1.59 2.97
CA LEU A 176 -15.04 0.64 3.66
C LEU A 176 -14.69 0.60 5.15
N ARG A 177 -15.71 0.68 6.00
CA ARG A 177 -15.51 0.40 7.42
C ARG A 177 -15.43 -1.10 7.61
N PRO A 178 -14.34 -1.66 8.18
CA PRO A 178 -14.25 -3.09 8.40
C PRO A 178 -15.27 -3.53 9.46
N ALA A 179 -16.03 -4.57 9.15
CA ALA A 179 -16.94 -5.21 10.11
C ALA A 179 -16.15 -5.98 11.18
N ALA A 180 -14.97 -6.50 10.81
CA ALA A 180 -14.05 -7.15 11.73
C ALA A 180 -12.61 -7.14 11.23
N LEU A 181 -11.68 -7.16 12.18
CA LEU A 181 -10.27 -7.48 12.01
C LEU A 181 -10.07 -8.88 12.58
N LEU A 182 -9.70 -9.84 11.74
CA LEU A 182 -9.58 -11.26 12.09
C LEU A 182 -8.10 -11.63 12.17
N LEU A 183 -7.62 -11.95 13.35
CA LEU A 183 -6.26 -12.43 13.54
C LEU A 183 -6.21 -13.94 13.34
N LEU A 184 -5.48 -14.37 12.31
CA LEU A 184 -5.22 -15.79 12.05
C LEU A 184 -4.05 -16.24 12.92
N ALA A 185 -4.30 -17.18 13.81
CA ALA A 185 -3.28 -17.91 14.56
C ALA A 185 -2.76 -19.11 13.73
N ARG A 186 -1.51 -19.48 13.96
CA ARG A 186 -0.97 -20.76 13.49
C ARG A 186 -1.41 -21.88 14.37
#